data_61280ac954a8fa0da116a513f3ed4db7
#
_entry.id   61280ac954a8fa0da116a513f3ed4db7
#
_cell.length_a   1.000
_cell.length_b   1.000
_cell.length_c   1.000
_cell.angle_alpha   90.00
_cell.angle_beta   90.00
_cell.angle_gamma   90.00
#
_symmetry.space_group_name_H-M   'P 1'
#
loop_
_entity.id
_entity.type
_entity.pdbx_description
1 polymer ?
#
loop_
_entity_poly.entity_id
_entity_poly.type
_entity_poly.pdbx_seq_one_letter_code
_entity_poly.pdbx_strand_id
1 'polypeptide(L)'
;NATARIEGHTDNTGPRALNERLSLARANSVKSSLVNEYNVDPARLSTQGFAWDQPIADNNTKEGRAMNRRVFATISGSRTVLAQPR
;
A
#
# COMPACT_ATOMS: atom_id res chain seq x y z
N ASN A 1 14.21 -9.14 15.21
CA ASN A 1 13.31 -9.80 14.26
C ASN A 1 12.03 -9.02 14.05
N ALA A 2 12.18 -7.84 13.44
CA ALA A 2 11.04 -7.02 13.12
C ALA A 2 10.17 -7.67 12.03
N THR A 3 8.87 -7.45 12.13
CA THR A 3 7.92 -7.79 11.07
C THR A 3 7.31 -6.51 10.52
N ALA A 4 6.82 -6.57 9.29
CA ALA A 4 6.18 -5.44 8.66
C ALA A 4 4.89 -5.86 7.97
N ARG A 5 3.88 -4.98 8.03
CA ARG A 5 2.66 -5.11 7.24
C ARG A 5 2.68 -4.03 6.18
N ILE A 6 2.55 -4.45 4.92
CA ILE A 6 2.54 -3.54 3.78
C ILE A 6 1.09 -3.34 3.36
N GLU A 7 0.64 -2.09 3.36
CA GLU A 7 -0.75 -1.72 3.10
C GLU A 7 -0.84 -0.92 1.81
N GLY A 8 -1.64 -1.41 0.86
CA GLY A 8 -1.93 -0.69 -0.37
C GLY A 8 -3.25 0.05 -0.27
N HIS A 9 -3.30 1.24 -0.86
CA HIS A 9 -4.47 2.11 -0.85
C HIS A 9 -4.73 2.68 -2.23
N THR A 10 -5.98 3.02 -2.50
CA THR A 10 -6.39 3.65 -3.76
C THR A 10 -7.20 4.92 -3.49
N ASP A 11 -7.47 5.69 -4.55
CA ASP A 11 -8.52 6.69 -4.50
C ASP A 11 -9.89 6.01 -4.72
N ASN A 12 -10.96 6.79 -4.80
CA ASN A 12 -12.32 6.25 -4.94
C ASN A 12 -12.81 6.17 -6.39
N THR A 13 -11.90 6.12 -7.35
CA THR A 13 -12.23 6.08 -8.78
C THR A 13 -12.41 4.65 -9.25
N GLY A 14 -13.50 4.38 -9.96
CA GLY A 14 -13.75 3.08 -10.58
C GLY A 14 -14.39 2.06 -9.65
N PRO A 15 -14.56 0.81 -10.13
CA PRO A 15 -15.25 -0.23 -9.35
C PRO A 15 -14.51 -0.63 -8.09
N ARG A 16 -15.26 -0.92 -7.03
CA ARG A 16 -14.72 -1.35 -5.75
C ARG A 16 -13.84 -2.60 -5.88
N ALA A 17 -14.33 -3.62 -6.56
CA ALA A 17 -13.61 -4.88 -6.69
C ALA A 17 -12.26 -4.71 -7.39
N LEU A 18 -12.21 -3.83 -8.40
CA LEU A 18 -10.94 -3.52 -9.07
C LEU A 18 -9.96 -2.86 -8.13
N ASN A 19 -10.42 -1.90 -7.31
CA ASN A 19 -9.57 -1.18 -6.37
C ASN A 19 -9.11 -2.08 -5.23
N GLU A 20 -9.91 -3.03 -4.80
CA GLU A 20 -9.48 -4.04 -3.82
C GLU A 20 -8.30 -4.85 -4.36
N ARG A 21 -8.42 -5.36 -5.58
CA ARG A 21 -7.33 -6.12 -6.22
C ARG A 21 -6.09 -5.25 -6.47
N LEU A 22 -6.30 -4.03 -6.92
CA LEU A 22 -5.21 -3.11 -7.26
C LEU A 22 -4.41 -2.73 -6.01
N SER A 23 -5.10 -2.43 -4.90
CA SER A 23 -4.44 -2.07 -3.65
C SER A 23 -3.61 -3.23 -3.10
N LEU A 24 -4.13 -4.44 -3.17
CA LEU A 24 -3.38 -5.63 -2.75
C LEU A 24 -2.21 -5.91 -3.69
N ALA A 25 -2.41 -5.78 -5.00
CA ALA A 25 -1.34 -5.98 -5.97
C ALA A 25 -0.19 -5.01 -5.77
N ARG A 26 -0.49 -3.76 -5.44
CA ARG A 26 0.53 -2.75 -5.12
C ARG A 26 1.32 -3.12 -3.87
N ALA A 27 0.63 -3.57 -2.82
CA ALA A 27 1.30 -4.04 -1.61
C ALA A 27 2.20 -5.25 -1.90
N ASN A 28 1.72 -6.20 -2.70
CA ASN A 28 2.50 -7.38 -3.08
C ASN A 28 3.71 -7.03 -3.95
N SER A 29 3.61 -6.01 -4.81
CA SER A 29 4.76 -5.53 -5.59
C SER A 29 5.85 -4.99 -4.70
N VAL A 30 5.50 -4.24 -3.68
CA VAL A 30 6.47 -3.72 -2.71
C VAL A 30 7.10 -4.87 -1.93
N LYS A 31 6.31 -5.85 -1.49
CA LYS A 31 6.84 -7.04 -0.83
C LYS A 31 7.85 -7.76 -1.71
N SER A 32 7.52 -7.98 -2.98
CA SER A 32 8.42 -8.66 -3.92
C SER A 32 9.74 -7.91 -4.07
N SER A 33 9.69 -6.60 -4.15
CA SER A 33 10.88 -5.75 -4.25
C SER A 33 11.76 -5.89 -3.00
N LEU A 34 11.15 -5.85 -1.81
CA LEU A 34 11.89 -6.00 -0.56
C LEU A 34 12.55 -7.39 -0.45
N VAL A 35 11.87 -8.43 -0.88
CA VAL A 35 12.41 -9.79 -0.87
C VAL A 35 13.54 -9.94 -1.89
N ASN A 36 13.31 -9.50 -3.13
CA ASN A 36 14.22 -9.78 -4.25
C ASN A 36 15.41 -8.83 -4.31
N GLU A 37 15.23 -7.57 -3.92
CA GLU A 37 16.28 -6.54 -4.04
C GLU A 37 17.01 -6.30 -2.74
N TYR A 38 16.34 -6.50 -1.59
CA TYR A 38 16.89 -6.18 -0.28
C TYR A 38 17.04 -7.39 0.62
N ASN A 39 16.77 -8.59 0.11
CA ASN A 39 16.92 -9.85 0.83
C ASN A 39 16.11 -9.93 2.14
N VAL A 40 14.99 -9.27 2.22
CA VAL A 40 14.10 -9.36 3.38
C VAL A 40 13.42 -10.71 3.37
N ASP A 41 13.37 -11.39 4.52
CA ASP A 41 12.70 -12.67 4.65
C ASP A 41 11.18 -12.49 4.40
N PRO A 42 10.60 -13.17 3.41
CA PRO A 42 9.17 -13.03 3.12
C PRO A 42 8.27 -13.41 4.29
N ALA A 43 8.72 -14.28 5.19
CA ALA A 43 7.96 -14.64 6.39
C ALA A 43 7.78 -13.48 7.36
N ARG A 44 8.59 -12.42 7.23
CA ARG A 44 8.50 -11.21 8.07
C ARG A 44 7.59 -10.15 7.46
N LEU A 45 7.06 -10.39 6.27
CA LEU A 45 6.27 -9.41 5.54
C LEU A 45 4.87 -9.96 5.30
N SER A 46 3.87 -9.14 5.58
CA SER A 46 2.48 -9.42 5.22
C SER A 46 1.96 -8.28 4.35
N THR A 47 0.94 -8.56 3.54
CA THR A 47 0.35 -7.56 2.65
C THR A 47 -1.14 -7.49 2.86
N GLN A 48 -1.71 -6.29 2.67
CA GLN A 48 -3.14 -6.07 2.77
C GLN A 48 -3.55 -4.93 1.84
N GLY A 49 -4.69 -5.07 1.17
CA GLY A 49 -5.27 -4.04 0.33
C GLY A 49 -6.51 -3.46 0.97
N PHE A 50 -6.56 -2.15 1.12
CA PHE A 50 -7.68 -1.44 1.74
C PHE A 50 -8.58 -0.71 0.74
N ALA A 51 -8.24 -0.75 -0.55
CA ALA A 51 -8.96 0.03 -1.56
C ALA A 51 -9.03 1.51 -1.13
N TRP A 52 -10.23 2.08 -1.03
CA TRP A 52 -10.40 3.49 -0.64
C TRP A 52 -10.92 3.68 0.78
N ASP A 53 -10.83 2.66 1.63
CA ASP A 53 -11.42 2.70 2.97
C ASP A 53 -10.74 3.68 3.93
N GLN A 54 -9.49 4.03 3.67
CA GLN A 54 -8.69 4.88 4.56
C GLN A 54 -8.04 6.03 3.79
N PRO A 55 -8.81 6.99 3.30
CA PRO A 55 -8.24 8.14 2.60
C PRO A 55 -7.49 9.05 3.56
N ILE A 56 -6.42 9.65 3.07
CA ILE A 56 -5.66 10.67 3.81
C ILE A 56 -5.85 12.07 3.23
N ALA A 57 -6.55 12.17 2.11
CA ALA A 57 -6.78 13.43 1.42
C ALA A 57 -8.14 13.41 0.72
N ASP A 58 -8.53 14.54 0.17
CA ASP A 58 -9.82 14.73 -0.47
C ASP A 58 -9.85 14.04 -1.83
N ASN A 59 -10.74 13.05 -2.00
CA ASN A 59 -10.94 12.36 -3.27
C ASN A 59 -11.63 13.23 -4.33
N ASN A 60 -12.15 14.38 -3.96
CA ASN A 60 -12.78 15.30 -4.91
C ASN A 60 -11.77 16.14 -5.69
N THR A 61 -10.50 16.13 -5.29
CA THR A 61 -9.44 16.84 -6.00
C THR A 61 -8.47 15.85 -6.63
N LYS A 62 -7.85 16.25 -7.73
CA LYS A 62 -6.84 15.44 -8.41
C LYS A 62 -5.64 15.21 -7.50
N GLU A 63 -5.22 16.23 -6.78
CA GLU A 63 -4.09 16.17 -5.86
C GLU A 63 -4.39 15.23 -4.68
N GLY A 64 -5.60 15.31 -4.13
CA GLY A 64 -6.04 14.45 -3.04
C GLY A 64 -6.10 12.99 -3.47
N ARG A 65 -6.64 12.72 -4.66
CA ARG A 65 -6.67 11.35 -5.20
C ARG A 65 -5.25 10.80 -5.37
N ALA A 66 -4.32 11.61 -5.87
CA ALA A 66 -2.93 11.18 -6.01
C ALA A 66 -2.30 10.81 -4.67
N MET A 67 -2.60 11.56 -3.62
CA MET A 67 -2.12 11.26 -2.26
C MET A 67 -2.74 9.99 -1.69
N ASN A 68 -3.97 9.68 -2.06
CA ASN A 68 -4.64 8.47 -1.58
C ASN A 68 -4.11 7.20 -2.24
N ARG A 69 -3.56 7.28 -3.44
CA ARG A 69 -2.91 6.15 -4.13
C ARG A 69 -1.52 5.96 -3.55
N ARG A 70 -1.42 5.16 -2.50
CA ARG A 70 -0.17 5.04 -1.73
C ARG A 70 0.05 3.65 -1.19
N VAL A 71 1.30 3.38 -0.76
CA VAL A 71 1.66 2.17 -0.04
C VAL A 71 2.37 2.57 1.25
N PHE A 72 1.96 1.97 2.35
CA PHE A 72 2.59 2.12 3.66
C PHE A 72 3.16 0.81 4.14
N ALA A 73 4.23 0.89 4.93
CA ALA A 73 4.67 -0.24 5.74
C ALA A 73 4.60 0.14 7.22
N THR A 74 4.03 -0.73 8.03
CA THR A 74 4.03 -0.60 9.48
C THR A 74 5.02 -1.62 10.04
N ILE A 75 6.07 -1.13 10.67
CA ILE A 75 7.16 -1.96 11.18
C ILE A 75 7.22 -1.83 12.68
N SER A 76 6.84 -2.88 13.41
CA SER A 76 6.97 -2.94 14.87
C SER A 76 6.49 -1.68 15.59
N GLY A 77 5.38 -1.10 15.14
CA GLY A 77 4.78 0.10 15.74
C GLY A 77 5.17 1.42 15.08
N SER A 78 6.11 1.41 14.14
CA SER A 78 6.45 2.58 13.34
C SER A 78 5.78 2.50 11.98
N ARG A 79 5.45 3.66 11.38
CA ARG A 79 4.85 3.70 10.04
C ARG A 79 5.75 4.47 9.11
N THR A 80 5.99 3.90 7.94
CA THR A 80 6.78 4.53 6.89
C THR A 80 6.03 4.46 5.57
N VAL A 81 5.98 5.58 4.87
CA VAL A 81 5.47 5.59 3.49
C VAL A 81 6.58 5.08 2.58
N LEU A 82 6.34 4.00 1.87
CA LEU A 82 7.34 3.37 1.01
C LEU A 82 7.36 3.98 -0.39
N ALA A 83 6.19 4.22 -0.96
CA ALA A 83 6.07 4.75 -2.32
C ALA A 83 4.66 5.27 -2.57
N GLN A 84 4.56 6.24 -3.48
CA GLN A 84 3.28 6.65 -4.05
C GLN A 84 3.21 6.11 -5.47
N PRO A 85 2.31 5.18 -5.77
CA PRO A 85 2.12 4.68 -7.14
C PRO A 85 1.62 5.79 -8.05
N ARG A 86 1.98 5.70 -9.30
CA ARG A 86 1.55 6.65 -10.32
C ARG A 86 0.51 6.05 -11.23
#